data_bf44e29e40b6e8017ca96d009ceb9d26
#
_entry.id   bf44e29e40b6e8017ca96d009ceb9d26
#
_cell.length_a   1.000
_cell.length_b   1.000
_cell.length_c   1.000
_cell.angle_alpha   90.00
_cell.angle_beta   90.00
_cell.angle_gamma   90.00
#
_symmetry.space_group_name_H-M   'P 1'
#
loop_
_entity.id
_entity.type
_entity.pdbx_description
1 polymer ?
#
loop_
_entity_poly.entity_id
_entity_poly.type
_entity_poly.pdbx_seq_one_letter_code
_entity_poly.pdbx_strand_id
1 'polypeptide(L)'
;MPSLTPLQPFKKALHFPEAEFQQRQDRALDLLKRENLDGFLITKQETMYYLTGYDTFGYVFFQAMYLHADGSKRLITRMPDLRQALYTSTLRRDDILIRPDDAGSNPVALVADVFKEFGVNSSEKRIGFEPDSATLNLRIGKLLEETVSGLCTLIDYSYLFGRELRIVKSEAEMRKVRKAAYLADFAMVRTLKLAKQGAYEGDLWREITGTVYEGGGDDPANENILVSGNKAVLTRYSSGKSKVERQLTLEHAGVYKHYHACLMRTIHIGGVTSLARKMFHVNVLQMEAAMEALKPGKPMGDVFEAYARVGDENGFQAQRFNACGYSLGATFAPTWMDFPMFVRGQDVIVRPGMVFFIHIILMDQATDTASSVGQTVEVTQDGCVSLSKLPFFLTRKQTLAAWKKIRKEDYGFTSEEEDEGENLQDVELSDGEADAEDYDVEYDFENYVPSSAVGT
;
A
#
# COMPACT_ATOMS: atom_id res chain seq x y z
N MET A 1 -19.86 -35.67 10.00
CA MET A 1 -18.92 -35.19 8.97
C MET A 1 -18.03 -36.34 8.53
N PRO A 2 -17.76 -36.56 7.24
CA PRO A 2 -16.78 -37.58 6.85
C PRO A 2 -15.43 -37.27 7.51
N SER A 3 -14.75 -38.30 8.04
CA SER A 3 -13.44 -38.14 8.62
C SER A 3 -12.48 -37.70 7.51
N LEU A 4 -11.98 -36.46 7.60
CA LEU A 4 -10.94 -36.00 6.67
C LEU A 4 -9.69 -36.85 6.89
N THR A 5 -9.12 -37.38 5.81
CA THR A 5 -7.83 -38.07 5.84
C THR A 5 -6.80 -37.15 6.53
N PRO A 6 -5.97 -37.67 7.45
CA PRO A 6 -4.95 -36.87 8.09
C PRO A 6 -4.07 -36.22 7.04
N LEU A 7 -3.90 -34.89 7.14
CA LEU A 7 -3.01 -34.15 6.26
C LEU A 7 -1.55 -34.59 6.52
N GLN A 8 -0.78 -34.80 5.47
CA GLN A 8 0.65 -35.06 5.57
C GLN A 8 1.33 -33.88 6.31
N PRO A 9 2.26 -34.14 7.23
CA PRO A 9 3.04 -33.09 7.86
C PRO A 9 3.74 -32.23 6.80
N PHE A 10 3.75 -30.92 7.01
CA PHE A 10 4.44 -29.96 6.14
C PHE A 10 5.03 -28.83 6.98
N LYS A 11 6.12 -28.24 6.49
CA LYS A 11 6.69 -27.03 7.09
C LYS A 11 5.79 -25.86 6.73
N LYS A 12 5.39 -25.07 7.71
CA LYS A 12 4.65 -23.82 7.49
C LYS A 12 5.51 -22.79 6.75
N ALA A 13 4.92 -22.05 5.82
CA ALA A 13 5.55 -20.95 5.09
C ALA A 13 5.13 -19.62 5.71
N LEU A 14 5.59 -19.37 6.92
CA LEU A 14 5.30 -18.12 7.63
C LEU A 14 6.23 -17.00 7.11
N HIS A 15 5.67 -15.81 6.89
CA HIS A 15 6.42 -14.62 6.46
C HIS A 15 7.15 -13.92 7.62
N PHE A 16 6.86 -14.31 8.86
CA PHE A 16 7.49 -13.83 10.07
C PHE A 16 7.67 -14.97 11.06
N PRO A 17 8.62 -14.85 12.03
CA PRO A 17 8.72 -15.81 13.14
C PRO A 17 7.41 -15.87 13.96
N GLU A 18 7.08 -17.03 14.52
CA GLU A 18 5.88 -17.19 15.35
C GLU A 18 5.85 -16.20 16.53
N ALA A 19 7.00 -15.84 17.09
CA ALA A 19 7.10 -14.86 18.16
C ALA A 19 6.59 -13.46 17.76
N GLU A 20 6.78 -13.05 16.50
CA GLU A 20 6.25 -11.78 15.99
C GLU A 20 4.72 -11.80 15.96
N PHE A 21 4.11 -12.90 15.49
CA PHE A 21 2.66 -13.05 15.51
C PHE A 21 2.11 -13.08 16.93
N GLN A 22 2.81 -13.71 17.88
CA GLN A 22 2.39 -13.70 19.29
C GLN A 22 2.38 -12.27 19.85
N GLN A 23 3.43 -11.49 19.63
CA GLN A 23 3.49 -10.10 20.08
C GLN A 23 2.37 -9.23 19.47
N ARG A 24 2.01 -9.46 18.20
CA ARG A 24 0.90 -8.77 17.53
C ARG A 24 -0.45 -9.14 18.15
N GLN A 25 -0.64 -10.42 18.48
CA GLN A 25 -1.84 -10.91 19.15
C GLN A 25 -1.95 -10.34 20.57
N ASP A 26 -0.87 -10.31 21.34
CA ASP A 26 -0.86 -9.75 22.70
C ASP A 26 -1.27 -8.27 22.66
N ARG A 27 -0.73 -7.47 21.74
CA ARG A 27 -1.15 -6.08 21.56
C ARG A 27 -2.61 -5.95 21.12
N ALA A 28 -3.12 -6.88 20.31
CA ALA A 28 -4.54 -6.89 19.94
C ALA A 28 -5.43 -7.17 21.16
N LEU A 29 -5.05 -8.11 22.03
CA LEU A 29 -5.79 -8.39 23.27
C LEU A 29 -5.77 -7.20 24.24
N ASP A 30 -4.65 -6.48 24.35
CA ASP A 30 -4.58 -5.24 25.13
C ASP A 30 -5.56 -4.18 24.59
N LEU A 31 -5.72 -4.08 23.25
CA LEU A 31 -6.70 -3.20 22.64
C LEU A 31 -8.13 -3.62 22.98
N LEU A 32 -8.46 -4.90 22.86
CA LEU A 32 -9.79 -5.41 23.24
C LEU A 32 -10.12 -5.06 24.70
N LYS A 33 -9.18 -5.25 25.60
CA LYS A 33 -9.31 -4.89 27.00
C LYS A 33 -9.51 -3.39 27.22
N ARG A 34 -8.73 -2.56 26.54
CA ARG A 34 -8.84 -1.09 26.60
C ARG A 34 -10.20 -0.60 26.15
N GLU A 35 -10.74 -1.19 25.07
CA GLU A 35 -12.03 -0.83 24.50
C GLU A 35 -13.21 -1.54 25.17
N ASN A 36 -12.96 -2.36 26.22
CA ASN A 36 -13.96 -3.16 26.92
C ASN A 36 -14.78 -4.05 25.97
N LEU A 37 -14.08 -4.84 25.13
CA LEU A 37 -14.66 -5.77 24.18
C LEU A 37 -14.52 -7.21 24.67
N ASP A 38 -15.58 -8.01 24.55
CA ASP A 38 -15.56 -9.45 24.81
C ASP A 38 -14.86 -10.24 23.69
N GLY A 39 -14.75 -9.65 22.52
CA GLY A 39 -14.06 -10.22 21.37
C GLY A 39 -14.13 -9.30 20.16
N PHE A 40 -13.55 -9.76 19.05
CA PHE A 40 -13.51 -9.02 17.80
C PHE A 40 -13.76 -9.94 16.60
N LEU A 41 -14.70 -9.58 15.74
CA LEU A 41 -14.98 -10.27 14.48
C LEU A 41 -14.18 -9.57 13.37
N ILE A 42 -13.10 -10.20 12.95
CA ILE A 42 -12.18 -9.71 11.92
C ILE A 42 -12.69 -10.18 10.56
N THR A 43 -12.94 -9.25 9.68
CA THR A 43 -13.39 -9.50 8.31
C THR A 43 -12.38 -9.01 7.27
N LYS A 44 -11.42 -8.16 7.66
CA LYS A 44 -10.34 -7.71 6.79
C LYS A 44 -9.23 -8.75 6.66
N GLN A 45 -8.85 -9.05 5.43
CA GLN A 45 -7.74 -9.97 5.15
C GLN A 45 -6.42 -9.45 5.72
N GLU A 46 -6.19 -8.15 5.66
CA GLU A 46 -5.01 -7.47 6.20
C GLU A 46 -4.85 -7.74 7.70
N THR A 47 -5.96 -7.69 8.45
CA THR A 47 -5.95 -7.93 9.90
C THR A 47 -5.73 -9.41 10.21
N MET A 48 -6.34 -10.34 9.46
CA MET A 48 -6.12 -11.79 9.61
C MET A 48 -4.66 -12.14 9.31
N TYR A 49 -4.10 -11.62 8.21
CA TYR A 49 -2.70 -11.81 7.85
C TYR A 49 -1.76 -11.25 8.93
N TYR A 50 -2.00 -10.02 9.39
CA TYR A 50 -1.19 -9.37 10.41
C TYR A 50 -1.11 -10.18 11.70
N LEU A 51 -2.24 -10.73 12.15
CA LEU A 51 -2.33 -11.47 13.42
C LEU A 51 -1.89 -12.92 13.33
N THR A 52 -1.96 -13.55 12.18
CA THR A 52 -1.77 -15.00 12.05
C THR A 52 -0.85 -15.44 10.93
N GLY A 53 -0.60 -14.58 9.95
CA GLY A 53 0.07 -14.93 8.70
C GLY A 53 -0.87 -15.55 7.66
N TYR A 54 -2.17 -15.67 7.92
CA TYR A 54 -3.12 -16.26 6.97
C TYR A 54 -3.11 -15.50 5.66
N ASP A 55 -2.50 -16.12 4.66
CA ASP A 55 -2.28 -15.58 3.33
C ASP A 55 -3.16 -16.30 2.31
N THR A 56 -4.08 -15.58 1.68
CA THR A 56 -5.02 -16.10 0.68
C THR A 56 -5.64 -14.97 -0.11
N PHE A 57 -6.10 -15.25 -1.33
CA PHE A 57 -7.08 -14.41 -2.02
C PHE A 57 -8.52 -14.96 -1.87
N GLY A 58 -8.74 -15.97 -1.04
CA GLY A 58 -10.05 -16.55 -0.74
C GLY A 58 -11.05 -15.56 -0.13
N TYR A 59 -10.58 -14.39 0.30
CA TYR A 59 -11.41 -13.28 0.78
C TYR A 59 -12.38 -12.70 -0.28
N VAL A 60 -12.27 -13.08 -1.54
CA VAL A 60 -13.30 -12.79 -2.56
C VAL A 60 -14.66 -13.41 -2.21
N PHE A 61 -14.66 -14.38 -1.31
CA PHE A 61 -15.85 -14.95 -0.65
C PHE A 61 -15.84 -14.56 0.83
N PHE A 62 -17.02 -14.59 1.46
CA PHE A 62 -17.10 -14.33 2.88
C PHE A 62 -16.22 -15.31 3.68
N GLN A 63 -15.35 -14.75 4.47
CA GLN A 63 -14.58 -15.38 5.54
C GLN A 63 -14.46 -14.42 6.71
N ALA A 64 -14.25 -14.93 7.91
CA ALA A 64 -14.06 -14.13 9.11
C ALA A 64 -13.21 -14.87 10.13
N MET A 65 -12.48 -14.13 10.95
CA MET A 65 -11.79 -14.70 12.12
C MET A 65 -12.36 -14.03 13.39
N TYR A 66 -12.84 -14.83 14.31
CA TYR A 66 -13.17 -14.37 15.64
C TYR A 66 -11.96 -14.48 16.57
N LEU A 67 -11.62 -13.36 17.21
CA LEU A 67 -10.63 -13.29 18.29
C LEU A 67 -11.37 -13.00 19.59
N HIS A 68 -11.37 -13.95 20.52
CA HIS A 68 -11.96 -13.78 21.83
C HIS A 68 -11.00 -13.06 22.79
N ALA A 69 -11.54 -12.39 23.81
CA ALA A 69 -10.74 -11.63 24.78
C ALA A 69 -9.76 -12.48 25.59
N ASP A 70 -9.94 -13.82 25.65
CA ASP A 70 -8.99 -14.75 26.29
C ASP A 70 -7.81 -15.18 25.37
N GLY A 71 -7.79 -14.70 24.11
CA GLY A 71 -6.78 -15.03 23.09
C GLY A 71 -7.15 -16.22 22.20
N SER A 72 -8.23 -16.93 22.50
CA SER A 72 -8.75 -17.99 21.62
C SER A 72 -9.27 -17.41 20.33
N LYS A 73 -9.16 -18.18 19.22
CA LYS A 73 -9.57 -17.71 17.89
C LYS A 73 -10.18 -18.81 17.04
N ARG A 74 -11.08 -18.42 16.14
CA ARG A 74 -11.69 -19.30 15.14
C ARG A 74 -11.71 -18.61 13.79
N LEU A 75 -11.07 -19.23 12.80
CA LEU A 75 -11.18 -18.84 11.40
C LEU A 75 -12.36 -19.58 10.75
N ILE A 76 -13.27 -18.85 10.15
CA ILE A 76 -14.37 -19.37 9.34
C ILE A 76 -13.98 -19.14 7.88
N THR A 77 -13.80 -20.21 7.12
CA THR A 77 -13.43 -20.13 5.71
C THR A 77 -14.06 -21.26 4.89
N ARG A 78 -13.67 -21.41 3.64
CA ARG A 78 -14.16 -22.44 2.73
C ARG A 78 -13.19 -23.64 2.68
N MET A 79 -13.68 -24.80 2.22
CA MET A 79 -12.86 -25.99 2.09
C MET A 79 -11.60 -25.79 1.21
N PRO A 80 -11.64 -25.09 0.06
CA PRO A 80 -10.44 -24.82 -0.73
C PRO A 80 -9.33 -24.08 0.04
N ASP A 81 -9.70 -23.22 0.99
CA ASP A 81 -8.76 -22.39 1.75
C ASP A 81 -8.17 -23.09 3.00
N LEU A 82 -8.69 -24.29 3.38
CA LEU A 82 -8.24 -25.01 4.57
C LEU A 82 -6.73 -25.27 4.58
N ARG A 83 -6.21 -25.80 3.47
CA ARG A 83 -4.79 -26.11 3.37
C ARG A 83 -3.94 -24.85 3.32
N GLN A 84 -4.42 -23.84 2.64
CA GLN A 84 -3.81 -22.50 2.60
C GLN A 84 -3.66 -21.94 4.03
N ALA A 85 -4.74 -21.92 4.81
CA ALA A 85 -4.74 -21.44 6.18
C ALA A 85 -3.74 -22.22 7.07
N LEU A 86 -3.70 -23.54 6.95
CA LEU A 86 -2.76 -24.38 7.70
C LEU A 86 -1.31 -24.14 7.31
N TYR A 87 -1.05 -23.88 6.03
CA TYR A 87 0.29 -23.74 5.47
C TYR A 87 0.91 -22.37 5.76
N THR A 88 0.12 -21.29 5.64
CA THR A 88 0.62 -19.91 5.71
C THR A 88 0.45 -19.25 7.08
N SER A 89 -0.32 -19.85 8.01
CA SER A 89 -0.66 -19.19 9.27
C SER A 89 -0.18 -19.95 10.52
N THR A 90 -0.21 -19.28 11.66
CA THR A 90 0.01 -19.87 12.98
C THR A 90 -1.17 -20.72 13.47
N LEU A 91 -2.31 -20.68 12.77
CA LEU A 91 -3.53 -21.41 13.18
C LEU A 91 -3.31 -22.93 13.17
N ARG A 92 -3.98 -23.62 14.09
CA ARG A 92 -4.06 -25.08 14.15
C ARG A 92 -5.32 -25.56 13.45
N ARG A 93 -5.40 -26.87 13.16
CA ARG A 93 -6.57 -27.44 12.50
C ARG A 93 -7.88 -27.17 13.25
N ASP A 94 -7.84 -27.22 14.58
CA ASP A 94 -9.01 -27.02 15.44
C ASP A 94 -9.45 -25.55 15.51
N ASP A 95 -8.60 -24.63 15.11
CA ASP A 95 -8.93 -23.21 15.03
C ASP A 95 -9.68 -22.85 13.74
N ILE A 96 -9.82 -23.81 12.78
CA ILE A 96 -10.35 -23.54 11.43
C ILE A 96 -11.69 -24.29 11.23
N LEU A 97 -12.72 -23.52 11.00
CA LEU A 97 -14.07 -24.00 10.70
C LEU A 97 -14.38 -23.85 9.22
N ILE A 98 -14.87 -24.92 8.62
CA ILE A 98 -15.24 -24.94 7.21
C ILE A 98 -16.74 -24.72 7.06
N ARG A 99 -17.11 -23.58 6.45
CA ARG A 99 -18.50 -23.30 6.17
C ARG A 99 -19.00 -24.10 4.96
N PRO A 100 -20.30 -24.48 4.93
CA PRO A 100 -20.92 -25.07 3.77
C PRO A 100 -20.92 -24.13 2.57
N ASP A 101 -20.82 -24.70 1.36
CA ASP A 101 -20.91 -24.00 0.07
C ASP A 101 -22.13 -24.43 -0.77
N ASP A 102 -23.10 -25.11 -0.14
CA ASP A 102 -24.29 -25.59 -0.81
C ASP A 102 -25.21 -24.44 -1.25
N ALA A 103 -25.97 -24.66 -2.32
CA ALA A 103 -26.95 -23.70 -2.78
C ALA A 103 -27.98 -23.37 -1.68
N GLY A 104 -28.11 -22.09 -1.36
CA GLY A 104 -29.01 -21.63 -0.29
C GLY A 104 -28.42 -21.67 1.13
N SER A 105 -27.18 -22.14 1.32
CA SER A 105 -26.51 -22.06 2.62
C SER A 105 -26.30 -20.60 3.05
N ASN A 106 -26.46 -20.35 4.37
CA ASN A 106 -26.14 -19.05 4.96
C ASN A 106 -24.60 -18.96 5.16
N PRO A 107 -23.87 -18.10 4.43
CA PRO A 107 -22.42 -18.04 4.52
C PRO A 107 -21.89 -17.55 5.88
N VAL A 108 -22.73 -16.88 6.68
CA VAL A 108 -22.37 -16.32 7.98
C VAL A 108 -22.90 -17.14 9.17
N ALA A 109 -23.59 -18.26 8.93
CA ALA A 109 -24.22 -19.04 9.98
C ALA A 109 -23.25 -19.45 11.10
N LEU A 110 -22.05 -19.91 10.75
CA LEU A 110 -21.05 -20.34 11.73
C LEU A 110 -20.58 -19.22 12.67
N VAL A 111 -20.79 -17.95 12.34
CA VAL A 111 -20.44 -16.84 13.25
C VAL A 111 -21.25 -16.92 14.54
N ALA A 112 -22.57 -17.20 14.44
CA ALA A 112 -23.42 -17.38 15.62
C ALA A 112 -23.02 -18.60 16.44
N ASP A 113 -22.59 -19.68 15.80
CA ASP A 113 -22.15 -20.90 16.50
C ASP A 113 -20.83 -20.64 17.25
N VAL A 114 -19.88 -19.94 16.63
CA VAL A 114 -18.63 -19.50 17.26
C VAL A 114 -18.91 -18.57 18.42
N PHE A 115 -19.83 -17.61 18.27
CA PHE A 115 -20.18 -16.70 19.36
C PHE A 115 -20.71 -17.48 20.58
N LYS A 116 -21.63 -18.43 20.36
CA LYS A 116 -22.16 -19.30 21.42
C LYS A 116 -21.09 -20.17 22.05
N GLU A 117 -20.14 -20.73 21.27
CA GLU A 117 -19.00 -21.50 21.76
C GLU A 117 -18.21 -20.72 22.83
N PHE A 118 -18.04 -19.41 22.62
CA PHE A 118 -17.31 -18.51 23.52
C PHE A 118 -18.20 -17.77 24.53
N GLY A 119 -19.46 -18.20 24.74
CA GLY A 119 -20.37 -17.58 25.70
C GLY A 119 -20.88 -16.19 25.32
N VAL A 120 -20.77 -15.83 24.00
CA VAL A 120 -21.38 -14.62 23.46
C VAL A 120 -22.84 -14.96 23.12
N ASN A 121 -23.75 -14.66 24.09
CA ASN A 121 -25.13 -15.14 24.06
C ASN A 121 -26.15 -14.12 24.59
N SER A 122 -25.79 -12.86 24.73
CA SER A 122 -26.70 -11.79 25.13
C SER A 122 -26.27 -10.46 24.51
N SER A 123 -27.21 -9.52 24.34
CA SER A 123 -26.95 -8.18 23.83
C SER A 123 -26.01 -7.33 24.69
N GLU A 124 -25.70 -7.78 25.92
CA GLU A 124 -24.71 -7.11 26.77
C GLU A 124 -23.26 -7.38 26.32
N LYS A 125 -23.05 -8.46 25.54
CA LYS A 125 -21.74 -8.80 24.98
C LYS A 125 -21.35 -7.81 23.89
N ARG A 126 -20.16 -7.25 24.01
CA ARG A 126 -19.62 -6.19 23.14
C ARG A 126 -18.59 -6.78 22.17
N ILE A 127 -18.95 -6.88 20.91
CA ILE A 127 -18.07 -7.44 19.87
C ILE A 127 -17.70 -6.34 18.90
N GLY A 128 -16.39 -6.01 18.83
CA GLY A 128 -15.87 -5.15 17.78
C GLY A 128 -15.90 -5.86 16.42
N PHE A 129 -16.07 -5.13 15.34
CA PHE A 129 -15.93 -5.71 14.01
C PHE A 129 -15.54 -4.66 12.94
N GLU A 130 -15.17 -5.13 11.76
CA GLU A 130 -14.69 -4.32 10.63
C GLU A 130 -15.74 -4.27 9.50
N PRO A 131 -16.82 -3.44 9.59
CA PRO A 131 -17.88 -3.39 8.56
C PRO A 131 -17.43 -2.81 7.22
N ASP A 132 -16.33 -2.08 7.17
CA ASP A 132 -15.76 -1.49 5.94
C ASP A 132 -14.85 -2.45 5.16
N SER A 133 -14.85 -3.73 5.50
CA SER A 133 -14.11 -4.75 4.74
C SER A 133 -14.62 -4.87 3.30
N ALA A 134 -13.71 -4.91 2.35
CA ALA A 134 -14.05 -5.10 0.93
C ALA A 134 -14.82 -6.40 0.65
N THR A 135 -14.72 -7.39 1.53
CA THR A 135 -15.38 -8.70 1.41
C THR A 135 -16.79 -8.71 1.99
N LEU A 136 -17.14 -7.68 2.77
CA LEU A 136 -18.43 -7.57 3.47
C LEU A 136 -19.38 -6.66 2.68
N ASN A 137 -19.93 -7.17 1.57
CA ASN A 137 -20.93 -6.42 0.83
C ASN A 137 -22.22 -6.25 1.64
N LEU A 138 -23.09 -5.30 1.25
CA LEU A 138 -24.31 -4.94 1.98
C LEU A 138 -25.22 -6.15 2.27
N ARG A 139 -25.33 -7.11 1.33
CA ARG A 139 -26.16 -8.31 1.54
C ARG A 139 -25.60 -9.18 2.65
N ILE A 140 -24.29 -9.42 2.62
CA ILE A 140 -23.62 -10.24 3.64
C ILE A 140 -23.62 -9.52 4.99
N GLY A 141 -23.41 -8.20 5.02
CA GLY A 141 -23.47 -7.41 6.25
C GLY A 141 -24.82 -7.51 6.95
N LYS A 142 -25.93 -7.30 6.20
CA LYS A 142 -27.29 -7.46 6.75
C LYS A 142 -27.56 -8.88 7.26
N LEU A 143 -27.15 -9.89 6.50
CA LEU A 143 -27.30 -11.28 6.91
C LEU A 143 -26.49 -11.61 8.18
N LEU A 144 -25.31 -11.01 8.35
CA LEU A 144 -24.50 -11.13 9.56
C LEU A 144 -25.23 -10.51 10.76
N GLU A 145 -25.69 -9.27 10.64
CA GLU A 145 -26.44 -8.58 11.70
C GLU A 145 -27.68 -9.37 12.13
N GLU A 146 -28.47 -9.89 11.15
CA GLU A 146 -29.62 -10.76 11.41
C GLU A 146 -29.20 -12.05 12.14
N THR A 147 -28.12 -12.70 11.70
CA THR A 147 -27.63 -13.98 12.24
C THR A 147 -27.16 -13.87 13.70
N VAL A 148 -26.54 -12.74 14.08
CA VAL A 148 -26.03 -12.53 15.44
C VAL A 148 -26.97 -11.71 16.32
N SER A 149 -28.16 -11.37 15.81
CA SER A 149 -29.18 -10.60 16.54
C SER A 149 -29.51 -11.25 17.89
N GLY A 150 -29.48 -10.47 18.97
CA GLY A 150 -29.72 -10.94 20.34
C GLY A 150 -28.55 -11.68 20.99
N LEU A 151 -27.50 -12.02 20.25
CA LEU A 151 -26.29 -12.67 20.81
C LEU A 151 -25.27 -11.67 21.30
N CYS A 152 -25.18 -10.48 20.71
CA CYS A 152 -24.22 -9.44 21.06
C CYS A 152 -24.66 -8.08 20.56
N THR A 153 -23.94 -7.03 21.00
CA THR A 153 -23.91 -5.74 20.34
C THR A 153 -22.65 -5.68 19.46
N LEU A 154 -22.84 -5.58 18.13
CA LEU A 154 -21.73 -5.31 17.20
C LEU A 154 -21.38 -3.82 17.25
N ILE A 155 -20.10 -3.53 17.35
CA ILE A 155 -19.57 -2.17 17.42
C ILE A 155 -18.61 -1.95 16.26
N ASP A 156 -18.87 -0.93 15.46
CA ASP A 156 -17.99 -0.54 14.35
C ASP A 156 -16.63 -0.07 14.88
N TYR A 157 -15.62 -0.85 14.59
CA TYR A 157 -14.21 -0.57 14.83
C TYR A 157 -13.37 -0.77 13.57
N SER A 158 -13.91 -0.36 12.43
CA SER A 158 -13.30 -0.49 11.09
C SER A 158 -11.83 -0.13 11.04
N TYR A 159 -11.41 0.87 11.81
CA TYR A 159 -10.04 1.40 11.78
C TYR A 159 -9.21 1.06 13.01
N LEU A 160 -9.75 0.35 13.99
CA LEU A 160 -9.06 0.13 15.28
C LEU A 160 -7.67 -0.52 15.06
N PHE A 161 -7.64 -1.66 14.39
CA PHE A 161 -6.39 -2.38 14.17
C PHE A 161 -5.47 -1.67 13.18
N GLY A 162 -6.00 -1.01 12.16
CA GLY A 162 -5.21 -0.18 11.26
C GLY A 162 -4.51 0.96 12.00
N ARG A 163 -5.28 1.74 12.79
CA ARG A 163 -4.82 2.93 13.52
C ARG A 163 -3.87 2.61 14.67
N GLU A 164 -4.08 1.49 15.37
CA GLU A 164 -3.38 1.21 16.62
C GLU A 164 -2.27 0.16 16.48
N LEU A 165 -2.43 -0.82 15.58
CA LEU A 165 -1.47 -1.91 15.44
C LEU A 165 -0.65 -1.81 14.15
N ARG A 166 -1.31 -1.80 12.98
CA ARG A 166 -0.64 -1.90 11.69
C ARG A 166 0.06 -0.63 11.24
N ILE A 167 -0.37 0.53 11.74
CA ILE A 167 0.18 1.82 11.31
C ILE A 167 1.67 1.99 11.66
N VAL A 168 2.12 1.49 12.81
CA VAL A 168 3.53 1.51 13.23
C VAL A 168 4.15 0.15 12.92
N LYS A 169 5.15 0.13 12.05
CA LYS A 169 5.83 -1.08 11.59
C LYS A 169 6.89 -1.53 12.59
N SER A 170 6.96 -2.83 12.83
CA SER A 170 8.11 -3.45 13.49
C SER A 170 9.34 -3.42 12.55
N GLU A 171 10.53 -3.67 13.10
CA GLU A 171 11.71 -3.76 12.25
C GLU A 171 11.62 -4.93 11.25
N ALA A 172 10.96 -6.04 11.63
CA ALA A 172 10.71 -7.14 10.71
C ALA A 172 9.78 -6.76 9.54
N GLU A 173 8.79 -5.89 9.79
CA GLU A 173 7.93 -5.30 8.74
C GLU A 173 8.71 -4.30 7.89
N MET A 174 9.55 -3.44 8.52
CA MET A 174 10.36 -2.45 7.79
C MET A 174 11.32 -3.09 6.80
N ARG A 175 11.91 -4.24 7.12
CA ARG A 175 12.72 -4.99 6.14
C ARG A 175 11.93 -5.36 4.88
N LYS A 176 10.64 -5.78 5.02
CA LYS A 176 9.77 -6.08 3.89
C LYS A 176 9.46 -4.81 3.07
N VAL A 177 9.19 -3.70 3.75
CA VAL A 177 8.93 -2.41 3.09
C VAL A 177 10.15 -1.89 2.33
N ARG A 178 11.35 -2.01 2.90
CA ARG A 178 12.60 -1.61 2.23
C ARG A 178 12.89 -2.47 0.98
N LYS A 179 12.63 -3.79 1.06
CA LYS A 179 12.69 -4.68 -0.12
C LYS A 179 11.69 -4.26 -1.19
N ALA A 180 10.46 -3.96 -0.80
CA ALA A 180 9.43 -3.45 -1.71
C ALA A 180 9.87 -2.12 -2.37
N ALA A 181 10.49 -1.20 -1.61
CA ALA A 181 11.00 0.06 -2.14
C ALA A 181 12.11 -0.13 -3.18
N TYR A 182 13.03 -1.07 -2.93
CA TYR A 182 14.03 -1.45 -3.93
C TYR A 182 13.39 -1.98 -5.22
N LEU A 183 12.41 -2.89 -5.10
CA LEU A 183 11.68 -3.45 -6.24
C LEU A 183 10.93 -2.36 -7.02
N ALA A 184 10.35 -1.38 -6.32
CA ALA A 184 9.69 -0.24 -6.96
C ALA A 184 10.67 0.60 -7.79
N ASP A 185 11.80 0.99 -7.21
CA ASP A 185 12.81 1.79 -7.91
C ASP A 185 13.39 1.01 -9.11
N PHE A 186 13.69 -0.26 -8.93
CA PHE A 186 14.23 -1.11 -9.99
C PHE A 186 13.24 -1.29 -11.14
N ALA A 187 11.95 -1.52 -10.84
CA ALA A 187 10.89 -1.61 -11.84
C ALA A 187 10.72 -0.29 -12.60
N MET A 188 10.78 0.87 -11.91
CA MET A 188 10.75 2.18 -12.55
C MET A 188 11.88 2.34 -13.56
N VAL A 189 13.09 2.05 -13.16
CA VAL A 189 14.29 2.22 -14.01
C VAL A 189 14.24 1.32 -15.24
N ARG A 190 13.89 0.04 -15.09
CA ARG A 190 13.77 -0.89 -16.21
C ARG A 190 12.66 -0.45 -17.17
N THR A 191 11.52 0.00 -16.66
CA THR A 191 10.42 0.52 -17.47
C THR A 191 10.85 1.76 -18.23
N LEU A 192 11.56 2.69 -17.60
CA LEU A 192 12.04 3.90 -18.25
C LEU A 192 13.09 3.66 -19.35
N LYS A 193 13.83 2.55 -19.32
CA LYS A 193 14.69 2.16 -20.45
C LYS A 193 13.90 1.91 -21.74
N LEU A 194 12.69 1.41 -21.62
CA LEU A 194 11.80 1.15 -22.75
C LEU A 194 10.93 2.37 -23.13
N ALA A 195 10.75 3.31 -22.19
CA ALA A 195 9.86 4.46 -22.35
C ALA A 195 10.45 5.51 -23.29
N LYS A 196 10.22 5.35 -24.59
CA LYS A 196 10.57 6.30 -25.64
C LYS A 196 9.36 6.59 -26.54
N GLN A 197 9.42 7.70 -27.29
CA GLN A 197 8.36 8.07 -28.23
C GLN A 197 8.00 6.90 -29.14
N GLY A 198 6.72 6.56 -29.20
CA GLY A 198 6.19 5.47 -30.01
C GLY A 198 6.38 4.06 -29.43
N ALA A 199 7.01 3.89 -28.25
CA ALA A 199 7.04 2.60 -27.56
C ALA A 199 5.61 2.13 -27.24
N TYR A 200 5.38 0.82 -27.18
CA TYR A 200 4.08 0.28 -26.85
C TYR A 200 3.88 0.23 -25.33
N GLU A 201 2.82 0.82 -24.82
CA GLU A 201 2.51 0.85 -23.36
C GLU A 201 2.47 -0.55 -22.75
N GLY A 202 2.00 -1.56 -23.51
CA GLY A 202 1.95 -2.94 -23.04
C GLY A 202 3.32 -3.55 -22.73
N ASP A 203 4.39 -3.12 -23.44
CA ASP A 203 5.75 -3.56 -23.14
C ASP A 203 6.25 -2.94 -21.83
N LEU A 204 5.88 -1.69 -21.56
CA LEU A 204 6.20 -1.01 -20.30
C LEU A 204 5.44 -1.67 -19.13
N TRP A 205 4.16 -2.02 -19.36
CA TRP A 205 3.34 -2.77 -18.40
C TRP A 205 3.97 -4.11 -18.03
N ARG A 206 4.38 -4.87 -19.02
CA ARG A 206 5.05 -6.16 -18.83
C ARG A 206 6.34 -5.99 -18.02
N GLU A 207 7.11 -4.95 -18.33
CA GLU A 207 8.38 -4.70 -17.66
C GLU A 207 8.19 -4.30 -16.20
N ILE A 208 7.27 -3.38 -15.90
CA ILE A 208 7.06 -2.92 -14.53
C ILE A 208 6.57 -4.05 -13.61
N THR A 209 5.66 -4.89 -14.10
CA THR A 209 5.12 -6.03 -13.34
C THR A 209 6.14 -7.16 -13.26
N GLY A 210 6.75 -7.53 -14.41
CA GLY A 210 7.72 -8.62 -14.49
C GLY A 210 8.94 -8.40 -13.60
N THR A 211 9.42 -7.17 -13.51
CA THR A 211 10.57 -6.83 -12.66
C THR A 211 10.29 -7.06 -11.17
N VAL A 212 9.07 -6.76 -10.69
CA VAL A 212 8.70 -7.04 -9.30
C VAL A 212 8.72 -8.54 -9.01
N TYR A 213 8.17 -9.36 -9.91
CA TYR A 213 8.20 -10.82 -9.79
C TYR A 213 9.61 -11.42 -9.91
N GLU A 214 10.46 -10.94 -10.84
CA GLU A 214 11.85 -11.36 -10.96
C GLU A 214 12.62 -11.15 -9.65
N GLY A 215 12.28 -10.10 -8.88
CA GLY A 215 12.85 -9.81 -7.57
C GLY A 215 12.21 -10.57 -6.41
N GLY A 216 11.37 -11.57 -6.67
CA GLY A 216 10.66 -12.35 -5.66
C GLY A 216 9.51 -11.59 -4.99
N GLY A 217 9.01 -10.53 -5.63
CA GLY A 217 7.88 -9.75 -5.17
C GLY A 217 6.53 -10.39 -5.47
N ASP A 218 5.48 -9.74 -5.02
CA ASP A 218 4.08 -10.17 -5.14
C ASP A 218 3.28 -9.21 -6.04
N ASP A 219 2.03 -9.57 -6.37
CA ASP A 219 1.08 -8.68 -7.02
C ASP A 219 0.77 -7.46 -6.16
N PRO A 220 0.66 -6.26 -6.76
CA PRO A 220 0.16 -5.10 -6.05
C PRO A 220 -1.33 -5.24 -5.73
N ALA A 221 -1.73 -4.73 -4.58
CA ALA A 221 -3.12 -4.81 -4.11
C ALA A 221 -4.10 -3.93 -4.90
N ASN A 222 -3.63 -3.07 -5.80
CA ASN A 222 -4.43 -2.48 -6.87
C ASN A 222 -3.62 -2.34 -8.16
N GLU A 223 -4.33 -2.11 -9.24
CA GLU A 223 -3.70 -1.94 -10.55
C GLU A 223 -2.70 -0.77 -10.54
N ASN A 224 -1.52 -0.99 -11.13
CA ASN A 224 -0.59 0.08 -11.44
C ASN A 224 -1.23 1.06 -12.43
N ILE A 225 -0.76 2.29 -12.49
CA ILE A 225 -1.16 3.29 -13.48
C ILE A 225 0.01 3.51 -14.43
N LEU A 226 -0.25 3.36 -15.71
CA LEU A 226 0.71 3.62 -16.78
C LEU A 226 -0.05 4.19 -17.97
N VAL A 227 0.01 5.50 -18.14
CA VAL A 227 -0.76 6.23 -19.15
C VAL A 227 0.07 7.35 -19.77
N SER A 228 -0.06 7.55 -21.07
CA SER A 228 0.72 8.56 -21.78
C SER A 228 -0.12 9.54 -22.62
N GLY A 229 0.51 10.58 -23.10
CA GLY A 229 -0.10 11.61 -23.93
C GLY A 229 -1.20 12.35 -23.18
N ASN A 230 -2.34 12.56 -23.85
CA ASN A 230 -3.51 13.24 -23.26
C ASN A 230 -4.16 12.43 -22.12
N LYS A 231 -3.89 11.12 -22.06
CA LYS A 231 -4.41 10.26 -20.96
C LYS A 231 -3.60 10.37 -19.67
N ALA A 232 -2.46 11.04 -19.67
CA ALA A 232 -1.61 11.19 -18.47
C ALA A 232 -2.32 11.89 -17.29
N VAL A 233 -3.44 12.57 -17.54
CA VAL A 233 -4.32 13.16 -16.51
C VAL A 233 -5.31 12.15 -15.93
N LEU A 234 -5.32 10.89 -16.37
CA LEU A 234 -6.26 9.86 -15.92
C LEU A 234 -5.64 9.01 -14.80
N THR A 235 -5.92 9.36 -13.56
CA THR A 235 -5.32 8.70 -12.35
C THR A 235 -5.96 7.36 -11.98
N ARG A 236 -6.92 6.87 -12.75
CA ARG A 236 -7.65 5.61 -12.50
C ARG A 236 -7.83 4.78 -13.77
N TYR A 237 -6.96 5.00 -14.75
CA TYR A 237 -7.06 4.37 -16.05
C TYR A 237 -5.75 3.71 -16.45
N SER A 238 -5.84 2.50 -16.96
CA SER A 238 -4.74 1.79 -17.58
C SER A 238 -5.28 0.91 -18.68
N SER A 239 -4.69 0.97 -19.87
CA SER A 239 -5.15 0.16 -21.00
C SER A 239 -4.08 -0.67 -21.66
N GLY A 240 -2.82 -0.26 -21.57
CA GLY A 240 -1.67 -0.93 -22.21
C GLY A 240 -1.76 -1.05 -23.74
N LYS A 241 -2.67 -0.32 -24.39
CA LYS A 241 -2.93 -0.46 -25.84
C LYS A 241 -2.47 0.71 -26.69
N SER A 242 -1.90 1.72 -26.07
CA SER A 242 -1.44 2.94 -26.76
C SER A 242 0.06 2.93 -26.98
N LYS A 243 0.53 3.92 -27.73
CA LYS A 243 1.95 4.22 -27.87
C LYS A 243 2.29 5.38 -26.94
N VAL A 244 3.49 5.32 -26.38
CA VAL A 244 4.02 6.39 -25.53
C VAL A 244 4.17 7.67 -26.34
N GLU A 245 3.65 8.76 -25.80
CA GLU A 245 3.70 10.09 -26.36
C GLU A 245 4.21 11.08 -25.30
N ARG A 246 4.60 12.24 -25.70
CA ARG A 246 5.12 13.44 -24.99
C ARG A 246 5.23 13.39 -23.45
N GLN A 247 4.29 12.81 -22.71
CA GLN A 247 4.32 12.65 -21.26
C GLN A 247 3.82 11.26 -20.88
N LEU A 248 4.35 10.74 -19.79
CA LEU A 248 4.02 9.40 -19.27
C LEU A 248 3.83 9.49 -17.75
N THR A 249 2.63 9.23 -17.26
CA THR A 249 2.36 9.09 -15.83
C THR A 249 2.44 7.62 -15.45
N LEU A 250 3.30 7.35 -14.47
CA LEU A 250 3.55 6.04 -13.88
C LEU A 250 3.24 6.10 -12.39
N GLU A 251 2.36 5.24 -11.90
CA GLU A 251 2.18 4.94 -10.48
C GLU A 251 2.18 3.43 -10.31
N HIS A 252 3.07 2.92 -9.49
CA HIS A 252 3.18 1.49 -9.24
C HIS A 252 3.72 1.23 -7.83
N ALA A 253 3.60 -0.01 -7.40
CA ALA A 253 4.21 -0.49 -6.17
C ALA A 253 5.22 -1.60 -6.45
N GLY A 254 6.36 -1.55 -5.77
CA GLY A 254 7.07 -2.76 -5.41
C GLY A 254 6.33 -3.41 -4.25
N VAL A 255 6.25 -4.72 -4.26
CA VAL A 255 5.52 -5.50 -3.25
C VAL A 255 6.38 -6.67 -2.81
N TYR A 256 6.49 -6.88 -1.51
CA TYR A 256 7.19 -8.03 -0.96
C TYR A 256 6.48 -8.53 0.30
N LYS A 257 6.02 -9.79 0.27
CA LYS A 257 5.20 -10.40 1.34
C LYS A 257 4.01 -9.51 1.73
N HIS A 258 3.30 -9.01 0.70
CA HIS A 258 2.16 -8.07 0.76
C HIS A 258 2.48 -6.66 1.28
N TYR A 259 3.72 -6.37 1.71
CA TYR A 259 4.14 -5.01 2.04
C TYR A 259 4.42 -4.22 0.79
N HIS A 260 3.80 -3.05 0.70
CA HIS A 260 3.88 -2.17 -0.46
C HIS A 260 4.83 -1.01 -0.22
N ALA A 261 5.56 -0.63 -1.27
CA ALA A 261 6.22 0.66 -1.39
C ALA A 261 5.87 1.25 -2.76
N CYS A 262 5.12 2.35 -2.73
CA CYS A 262 4.60 2.99 -3.93
C CYS A 262 5.54 4.08 -4.44
N LEU A 263 5.55 4.24 -5.75
CA LEU A 263 6.32 5.25 -6.46
C LEU A 263 5.47 5.85 -7.58
N MET A 264 5.44 7.19 -7.69
CA MET A 264 4.70 7.87 -8.75
C MET A 264 5.55 8.95 -9.40
N ARG A 265 5.54 9.01 -10.75
CA ARG A 265 6.24 10.02 -11.54
C ARG A 265 5.45 10.35 -12.80
N THR A 266 5.43 11.62 -13.16
CA THR A 266 5.15 12.03 -14.56
C THR A 266 6.48 12.37 -15.21
N ILE A 267 6.83 11.63 -16.25
CA ILE A 267 8.07 11.76 -17.00
C ILE A 267 7.75 12.32 -18.40
N HIS A 268 8.49 13.31 -18.83
CA HIS A 268 8.35 13.86 -20.17
C HIS A 268 9.26 13.12 -21.16
N ILE A 269 8.65 12.75 -22.28
CA ILE A 269 9.27 12.06 -23.42
C ILE A 269 9.27 13.06 -24.58
N GLY A 270 10.41 13.64 -24.89
CA GLY A 270 10.52 14.75 -25.85
C GLY A 270 10.45 16.14 -25.19
N GLY A 271 9.85 17.11 -25.85
CA GLY A 271 9.82 18.50 -25.37
C GLY A 271 8.98 18.71 -24.11
N VAL A 272 9.45 19.56 -23.20
CA VAL A 272 8.77 19.94 -21.97
C VAL A 272 8.18 21.34 -22.10
N THR A 273 6.87 21.49 -21.90
CA THR A 273 6.20 22.81 -21.93
C THR A 273 6.55 23.65 -20.69
N SER A 274 6.42 24.98 -20.80
CA SER A 274 6.60 25.89 -19.64
C SER A 274 5.63 25.56 -18.49
N LEU A 275 4.39 25.18 -18.80
CA LEU A 275 3.40 24.77 -17.80
C LEU A 275 3.86 23.50 -17.08
N ALA A 276 4.29 22.47 -17.82
CA ALA A 276 4.76 21.22 -17.23
C ALA A 276 5.98 21.44 -16.30
N ARG A 277 6.91 22.32 -16.68
CA ARG A 277 8.04 22.70 -15.81
C ARG A 277 7.57 23.39 -14.54
N LYS A 278 6.64 24.34 -14.65
CA LYS A 278 6.08 25.04 -13.47
C LYS A 278 5.36 24.06 -12.55
N MET A 279 4.52 23.18 -13.09
CA MET A 279 3.81 22.16 -12.31
C MET A 279 4.79 21.22 -11.61
N PHE A 280 5.81 20.74 -12.30
CA PHE A 280 6.83 19.88 -11.71
C PHE A 280 7.58 20.58 -10.56
N HIS A 281 8.00 21.82 -10.78
CA HIS A 281 8.68 22.61 -9.73
C HIS A 281 7.80 22.75 -8.49
N VAL A 282 6.53 23.13 -8.68
CA VAL A 282 5.58 23.25 -7.55
C VAL A 282 5.32 21.92 -6.88
N ASN A 283 5.26 20.81 -7.62
CA ASN A 283 5.14 19.49 -7.04
C ASN A 283 6.32 19.12 -6.12
N VAL A 284 7.54 19.49 -6.52
CA VAL A 284 8.74 19.26 -5.67
C VAL A 284 8.64 20.09 -4.40
N LEU A 285 8.30 21.37 -4.50
CA LEU A 285 8.11 22.23 -3.32
C LEU A 285 6.98 21.73 -2.39
N GLN A 286 5.88 21.23 -2.95
CA GLN A 286 4.80 20.62 -2.18
C GLN A 286 5.25 19.36 -1.46
N MET A 287 6.06 18.51 -2.13
CA MET A 287 6.62 17.29 -1.53
C MET A 287 7.57 17.63 -0.37
N GLU A 288 8.46 18.59 -0.56
CA GLU A 288 9.37 19.07 0.48
C GLU A 288 8.60 19.60 1.69
N ALA A 289 7.59 20.45 1.46
CA ALA A 289 6.74 20.99 2.53
C ALA A 289 5.97 19.88 3.27
N ALA A 290 5.43 18.90 2.55
CA ALA A 290 4.74 17.77 3.14
C ALA A 290 5.69 16.91 4.00
N MET A 291 6.88 16.58 3.50
CA MET A 291 7.89 15.84 4.24
C MET A 291 8.41 16.62 5.46
N GLU A 292 8.60 17.93 5.34
CA GLU A 292 9.00 18.76 6.48
C GLU A 292 7.94 18.80 7.59
N ALA A 293 6.65 18.81 7.21
CA ALA A 293 5.54 18.77 8.17
C ALA A 293 5.34 17.37 8.80
N LEU A 294 5.82 16.30 8.16
CA LEU A 294 5.67 14.93 8.64
C LEU A 294 6.66 14.63 9.76
N LYS A 295 6.33 15.07 10.97
CA LYS A 295 7.18 14.93 12.17
C LYS A 295 6.45 14.23 13.30
N PRO A 296 7.13 13.39 14.10
CA PRO A 296 6.55 12.78 15.28
C PRO A 296 5.89 13.81 16.21
N GLY A 297 4.73 13.44 16.78
CA GLY A 297 3.96 14.28 17.69
C GLY A 297 3.05 15.31 17.01
N LYS A 298 3.09 15.43 15.68
CA LYS A 298 2.21 16.32 14.92
C LYS A 298 1.01 15.56 14.37
N PRO A 299 -0.16 16.20 14.21
CA PRO A 299 -1.28 15.58 13.52
C PRO A 299 -1.01 15.44 12.02
N MET A 300 -1.50 14.37 11.42
CA MET A 300 -1.34 14.11 9.98
C MET A 300 -1.98 15.20 9.11
N GLY A 301 -2.99 15.91 9.61
CA GLY A 301 -3.62 17.04 8.93
C GLY A 301 -2.63 18.16 8.59
N ASP A 302 -1.60 18.38 9.42
CA ASP A 302 -0.56 19.39 9.18
C ASP A 302 0.20 19.14 7.88
N VAL A 303 0.39 17.86 7.51
CA VAL A 303 1.04 17.46 6.24
C VAL A 303 0.19 17.91 5.05
N PHE A 304 -1.13 17.70 5.13
CA PHE A 304 -2.04 18.17 4.09
C PHE A 304 -2.07 19.70 3.99
N GLU A 305 -2.11 20.41 5.11
CA GLU A 305 -2.12 21.89 5.10
C GLU A 305 -0.82 22.46 4.51
N ALA A 306 0.34 21.87 4.82
CA ALA A 306 1.61 22.28 4.24
C ALA A 306 1.64 22.08 2.72
N TYR A 307 1.22 20.91 2.25
CA TYR A 307 1.06 20.59 0.83
C TYR A 307 0.11 21.57 0.13
N ALA A 308 -1.09 21.76 0.68
CA ALA A 308 -2.13 22.57 0.08
C ALA A 308 -1.71 24.02 -0.04
N ARG A 309 -1.12 24.58 1.03
CA ARG A 309 -0.65 25.97 1.06
C ARG A 309 0.32 26.28 -0.08
N VAL A 310 1.33 25.43 -0.29
CA VAL A 310 2.31 25.63 -1.38
C VAL A 310 1.64 25.61 -2.75
N GLY A 311 0.73 24.68 -2.98
CA GLY A 311 -0.02 24.62 -4.24
C GLY A 311 -0.88 25.87 -4.48
N ASP A 312 -1.59 26.31 -3.45
CA ASP A 312 -2.51 27.45 -3.51
C ASP A 312 -1.75 28.77 -3.73
N GLU A 313 -0.64 28.99 -3.02
CA GLU A 313 0.24 30.16 -3.17
C GLU A 313 0.87 30.25 -4.58
N ASN A 314 1.07 29.12 -5.25
CA ASN A 314 1.59 29.06 -6.63
C ASN A 314 0.51 29.04 -7.71
N GLY A 315 -0.77 29.17 -7.33
CA GLY A 315 -1.90 29.27 -8.25
C GLY A 315 -2.41 27.93 -8.80
N PHE A 316 -2.16 26.81 -8.10
CA PHE A 316 -2.60 25.46 -8.48
C PHE A 316 -3.69 24.87 -7.58
N GLN A 317 -4.47 25.71 -6.88
CA GLN A 317 -5.57 25.27 -6.04
C GLN A 317 -6.59 24.41 -6.80
N ALA A 318 -6.90 24.77 -8.04
CA ALA A 318 -7.86 24.05 -8.87
C ALA A 318 -7.32 22.72 -9.46
N GLN A 319 -6.01 22.61 -9.55
CA GLN A 319 -5.33 21.44 -10.15
C GLN A 319 -4.87 20.43 -9.12
N ARG A 320 -4.70 20.81 -7.85
CA ARG A 320 -4.27 19.89 -6.79
C ARG A 320 -5.43 19.04 -6.25
N PHE A 321 -5.10 17.91 -5.65
CA PHE A 321 -6.07 17.01 -5.01
C PHE A 321 -6.35 17.39 -3.55
N ASN A 322 -7.44 16.83 -2.99
CA ASN A 322 -7.86 17.02 -1.60
C ASN A 322 -7.29 15.95 -0.64
N ALA A 323 -6.33 15.19 -1.10
CA ALA A 323 -5.50 14.28 -0.32
C ALA A 323 -4.10 14.27 -0.95
N CYS A 324 -3.06 14.11 -0.12
CA CYS A 324 -1.68 14.07 -0.61
C CYS A 324 -0.91 12.83 -0.16
N GLY A 325 -1.62 11.77 0.23
CA GLY A 325 -1.00 10.50 0.60
C GLY A 325 -1.80 9.71 1.61
N TYR A 326 -1.28 8.54 1.97
CA TYR A 326 -1.92 7.58 2.86
C TYR A 326 -0.90 6.60 3.47
N SER A 327 -1.34 5.91 4.54
CA SER A 327 -0.55 4.85 5.17
C SER A 327 -0.38 3.66 4.22
N LEU A 328 0.79 3.03 4.30
CA LEU A 328 1.09 1.76 3.63
C LEU A 328 1.38 0.66 4.64
N GLY A 329 1.22 -0.59 4.20
CA GLY A 329 1.52 -1.77 4.99
C GLY A 329 1.36 -3.04 4.16
N ALA A 330 1.04 -4.14 4.83
CA ALA A 330 0.59 -5.36 4.17
C ALA A 330 -0.89 -5.23 3.85
N THR A 331 -1.21 -5.12 2.58
CA THR A 331 -2.58 -4.94 2.08
C THR A 331 -2.89 -5.91 0.95
N PHE A 332 -4.18 -6.11 0.70
CA PHE A 332 -4.71 -7.04 -0.29
C PHE A 332 -5.68 -6.31 -1.22
N ALA A 333 -5.90 -6.86 -2.42
CA ALA A 333 -6.85 -6.26 -3.34
C ALA A 333 -8.22 -6.03 -2.67
N PRO A 334 -8.88 -4.91 -2.97
CA PRO A 334 -8.72 -4.09 -4.17
C PRO A 334 -7.85 -2.83 -4.00
N THR A 335 -7.12 -2.65 -2.90
CA THR A 335 -6.34 -1.42 -2.70
C THR A 335 -5.09 -1.63 -1.86
N TRP A 336 -4.00 -0.97 -2.23
CA TRP A 336 -2.79 -0.90 -1.40
C TRP A 336 -2.86 0.20 -0.32
N MET A 337 -3.87 1.07 -0.37
CA MET A 337 -4.05 2.11 0.65
C MET A 337 -4.47 1.49 1.99
N ASP A 338 -3.78 1.83 3.06
CA ASP A 338 -4.22 1.54 4.42
C ASP A 338 -4.65 2.85 5.11
N PHE A 339 -5.37 2.75 6.18
CA PHE A 339 -5.77 3.91 6.99
C PHE A 339 -4.60 4.35 7.88
N PRO A 340 -4.40 5.66 8.09
CA PRO A 340 -5.16 6.83 7.62
C PRO A 340 -4.60 7.49 6.36
N MET A 341 -5.33 8.50 5.84
CA MET A 341 -4.91 9.35 4.73
C MET A 341 -4.50 10.75 5.20
N PHE A 342 -3.61 11.41 4.44
CA PHE A 342 -3.29 12.84 4.60
C PHE A 342 -4.39 13.69 3.95
N VAL A 343 -5.36 14.07 4.77
CA VAL A 343 -6.50 14.93 4.40
C VAL A 343 -6.65 16.04 5.43
N ARG A 344 -7.38 17.08 5.07
CA ARG A 344 -7.68 18.20 5.97
C ARG A 344 -8.32 17.70 7.27
N GLY A 345 -7.78 18.15 8.42
CA GLY A 345 -8.33 17.84 9.73
C GLY A 345 -8.06 16.40 10.22
N GLN A 346 -7.18 15.63 9.58
CA GLN A 346 -6.79 14.32 10.09
C GLN A 346 -6.06 14.45 11.43
N ASP A 347 -6.64 13.87 12.48
CA ASP A 347 -6.21 14.02 13.88
C ASP A 347 -5.19 12.96 14.35
N VAL A 348 -4.92 11.93 13.54
CA VAL A 348 -3.96 10.90 13.87
C VAL A 348 -2.58 11.50 14.07
N ILE A 349 -1.99 11.21 15.24
CA ILE A 349 -0.67 11.71 15.59
C ILE A 349 0.42 10.85 14.94
N VAL A 350 1.32 11.51 14.26
CA VAL A 350 2.49 10.88 13.63
C VAL A 350 3.41 10.29 14.69
N ARG A 351 3.85 9.04 14.47
CA ARG A 351 4.76 8.30 15.36
C ARG A 351 5.91 7.69 14.53
N PRO A 352 7.12 7.56 15.12
CA PRO A 352 8.22 6.82 14.47
C PRO A 352 7.80 5.41 14.08
N GLY A 353 8.32 4.90 12.97
CA GLY A 353 7.98 3.59 12.40
C GLY A 353 6.69 3.57 11.57
N MET A 354 5.99 4.69 11.42
CA MET A 354 4.92 4.81 10.44
C MET A 354 5.50 4.88 9.03
N VAL A 355 4.78 4.32 8.06
CA VAL A 355 5.14 4.32 6.64
C VAL A 355 4.00 4.88 5.83
N PHE A 356 4.32 5.84 4.97
CA PHE A 356 3.32 6.52 4.13
C PHE A 356 3.78 6.60 2.68
N PHE A 357 2.83 6.55 1.76
CA PHE A 357 3.02 7.05 0.41
C PHE A 357 2.58 8.52 0.37
N ILE A 358 3.51 9.42 0.15
CA ILE A 358 3.19 10.83 -0.17
C ILE A 358 3.14 10.94 -1.69
N HIS A 359 2.01 11.39 -2.23
CA HIS A 359 1.83 11.61 -3.66
C HIS A 359 1.32 13.03 -3.92
N ILE A 360 2.06 13.76 -4.69
CA ILE A 360 1.74 15.13 -5.09
C ILE A 360 1.34 15.09 -6.56
N ILE A 361 0.12 15.51 -6.84
CA ILE A 361 -0.47 15.40 -8.17
C ILE A 361 -1.10 16.73 -8.54
N LEU A 362 -0.67 17.27 -9.69
CA LEU A 362 -1.30 18.40 -10.35
C LEU A 362 -1.81 17.97 -11.72
N MET A 363 -3.09 18.24 -11.99
CA MET A 363 -3.76 17.90 -13.26
C MET A 363 -4.40 19.14 -13.87
N ASP A 364 -3.90 19.56 -15.01
CA ASP A 364 -4.55 20.61 -15.81
C ASP A 364 -5.36 20.00 -16.93
N GLN A 365 -6.67 19.90 -16.68
CA GLN A 365 -7.63 19.32 -17.61
C GLN A 365 -7.82 20.13 -18.89
N ALA A 366 -7.50 21.43 -18.87
CA ALA A 366 -7.66 22.30 -20.04
C ALA A 366 -6.60 22.04 -21.11
N THR A 367 -5.42 21.58 -20.70
CA THR A 367 -4.28 21.32 -21.59
C THR A 367 -3.86 19.87 -21.64
N ASP A 368 -4.58 18.98 -20.93
CA ASP A 368 -4.19 17.57 -20.71
C ASP A 368 -2.76 17.44 -20.17
N THR A 369 -2.33 18.39 -19.33
CA THR A 369 -0.99 18.36 -18.73
C THR A 369 -1.05 17.78 -17.33
N ALA A 370 -0.26 16.74 -17.10
CA ALA A 370 -0.09 16.12 -15.77
C ALA A 370 1.30 16.44 -15.22
N SER A 371 1.38 16.51 -13.91
CA SER A 371 2.64 16.43 -13.17
C SER A 371 2.41 15.69 -11.87
N SER A 372 3.21 14.69 -11.61
CA SER A 372 3.14 13.95 -10.36
C SER A 372 4.54 13.57 -9.86
N VAL A 373 4.70 13.66 -8.54
CA VAL A 373 5.81 13.08 -7.79
C VAL A 373 5.23 12.37 -6.58
N GLY A 374 5.65 11.15 -6.34
CA GLY A 374 5.20 10.37 -5.20
C GLY A 374 6.26 9.37 -4.79
N GLN A 375 6.40 9.16 -3.49
CA GLN A 375 7.35 8.22 -2.92
C GLN A 375 6.92 7.73 -1.55
N THR A 376 7.36 6.54 -1.21
CA THR A 376 7.18 5.98 0.12
C THR A 376 8.21 6.56 1.08
N VAL A 377 7.73 6.97 2.26
CA VAL A 377 8.55 7.54 3.33
C VAL A 377 8.37 6.76 4.63
N GLU A 378 9.45 6.63 5.39
CA GLU A 378 9.47 6.10 6.76
C GLU A 378 9.57 7.28 7.73
N VAL A 379 8.74 7.30 8.76
CA VAL A 379 8.84 8.27 9.86
C VAL A 379 9.93 7.82 10.83
N THR A 380 10.93 8.68 11.03
CA THR A 380 12.04 8.49 11.97
C THR A 380 11.77 9.21 13.30
N GLN A 381 12.73 9.23 14.22
CA GLN A 381 12.60 9.97 15.47
C GLN A 381 12.53 11.49 15.28
N ASP A 382 13.17 12.02 14.23
CA ASP A 382 13.32 13.46 14.01
C ASP A 382 12.50 14.03 12.85
N GLY A 383 11.87 13.15 12.04
CA GLY A 383 11.12 13.56 10.85
C GLY A 383 10.76 12.36 9.98
N CYS A 384 11.02 12.43 8.68
CA CYS A 384 10.84 11.30 7.78
C CYS A 384 11.97 11.20 6.75
N VAL A 385 12.14 9.99 6.20
CA VAL A 385 13.12 9.71 5.14
C VAL A 385 12.44 9.00 3.98
N SER A 386 12.86 9.34 2.76
CA SER A 386 12.43 8.60 1.56
C SER A 386 13.05 7.21 1.53
N LEU A 387 12.23 6.19 1.23
CA LEU A 387 12.71 4.84 0.98
C LEU A 387 13.18 4.66 -0.47
N SER A 388 12.53 5.34 -1.43
CA SER A 388 13.05 5.42 -2.79
C SER A 388 14.37 6.20 -2.82
N LYS A 389 15.33 5.70 -3.58
CA LYS A 389 16.62 6.36 -3.82
C LYS A 389 16.64 7.15 -5.13
N LEU A 390 15.58 7.03 -5.93
CA LEU A 390 15.42 7.80 -7.15
C LEU A 390 15.04 9.25 -6.82
N PRO A 391 15.82 10.22 -7.27
CA PRO A 391 15.47 11.63 -7.09
C PRO A 391 14.26 12.02 -7.94
N PHE A 392 13.74 13.24 -7.72
CA PHE A 392 12.68 13.80 -8.54
C PHE A 392 13.27 14.37 -9.82
N PHE A 393 12.95 13.74 -10.95
CA PHE A 393 13.39 14.21 -12.27
C PHE A 393 12.20 14.34 -13.21
N LEU A 394 12.31 15.32 -14.11
CA LEU A 394 11.32 15.64 -15.12
C LEU A 394 11.48 14.77 -16.36
N THR A 395 12.67 14.23 -16.61
CA THR A 395 13.00 13.49 -17.83
C THR A 395 13.55 12.09 -17.54
N ARG A 396 13.34 11.18 -18.47
CA ARG A 396 13.85 9.81 -18.48
C ARG A 396 15.38 9.77 -18.30
N LYS A 397 16.11 10.60 -19.06
CA LYS A 397 17.59 10.62 -19.05
C LYS A 397 18.16 10.92 -17.67
N GLN A 398 17.57 11.91 -16.96
CA GLN A 398 17.98 12.28 -15.60
C GLN A 398 17.79 11.12 -14.60
N THR A 399 16.65 10.43 -14.66
CA THR A 399 16.36 9.29 -13.78
C THR A 399 17.34 8.13 -14.01
N LEU A 400 17.61 7.78 -15.27
CA LEU A 400 18.54 6.70 -15.62
C LEU A 400 20.00 7.02 -15.23
N ALA A 401 20.40 8.29 -15.33
CA ALA A 401 21.73 8.72 -14.91
C ALA A 401 21.92 8.63 -13.39
N ALA A 402 20.89 8.93 -12.61
CA ALA A 402 20.93 8.82 -11.15
C ALA A 402 21.05 7.35 -10.69
N TRP A 403 20.31 6.44 -11.34
CA TRP A 403 20.34 5.02 -10.98
C TRP A 403 21.73 4.40 -11.03
N LYS A 404 22.59 4.81 -11.97
CA LYS A 404 23.99 4.32 -12.07
C LYS A 404 24.80 4.51 -10.78
N LYS A 405 24.35 5.35 -9.86
CA LYS A 405 25.02 5.68 -8.59
C LYS A 405 24.40 4.98 -7.36
N ILE A 406 23.24 4.33 -7.53
CA ILE A 406 22.47 3.72 -6.46
C ILE A 406 22.86 2.24 -6.35
N ARG A 407 23.03 1.74 -5.11
CA ARG A 407 23.40 0.37 -4.80
C ARG A 407 22.33 -0.30 -3.95
N LYS A 408 22.28 -1.63 -3.95
CA LYS A 408 21.35 -2.40 -3.12
C LYS A 408 21.51 -2.09 -1.63
N GLU A 409 22.75 -1.94 -1.15
CA GLU A 409 23.08 -1.63 0.24
C GLU A 409 22.46 -0.30 0.72
N ASP A 410 22.19 0.63 -0.20
CA ASP A 410 21.54 1.91 0.12
C ASP A 410 20.12 1.74 0.67
N TYR A 411 19.48 0.55 0.47
CA TYR A 411 18.16 0.21 1.00
C TYR A 411 18.24 -0.49 2.37
N GLY A 412 19.43 -0.81 2.87
CA GLY A 412 19.63 -1.41 4.19
C GLY A 412 19.27 -2.90 4.26
N PHE A 413 19.53 -3.67 3.19
CA PHE A 413 19.43 -5.12 3.20
C PHE A 413 20.64 -5.77 3.86
N THR A 414 20.41 -6.94 4.46
CA THR A 414 21.47 -7.84 4.93
C THR A 414 21.63 -9.00 3.95
N SER A 415 22.83 -9.62 3.92
CA SER A 415 23.13 -10.76 3.04
C SER A 415 22.21 -11.96 3.23
N GLU A 416 21.57 -12.13 4.38
CA GLU A 416 20.61 -13.21 4.64
C GLU A 416 19.26 -13.00 3.94
N GLU A 417 18.93 -11.75 3.58
CA GLU A 417 17.70 -11.38 2.87
C GLU A 417 17.87 -11.43 1.34
N GLU A 418 19.12 -11.54 0.87
CA GLU A 418 19.44 -11.68 -0.56
C GLU A 418 19.09 -13.05 -1.11
N ASP A 419 19.13 -14.12 -0.30
CA ASP A 419 18.93 -15.51 -0.73
C ASP A 419 17.46 -15.89 -1.09
N GLU A 420 16.47 -15.08 -0.70
CA GLU A 420 15.05 -15.37 -1.00
C GLU A 420 14.56 -14.71 -2.31
N GLY A 421 15.29 -14.83 -3.40
CA GLY A 421 14.79 -14.32 -4.70
C GLY A 421 15.83 -13.73 -5.65
N GLU A 422 17.07 -14.16 -5.58
CA GLU A 422 18.12 -13.68 -6.47
C GLU A 422 18.09 -14.31 -7.85
N ASN A 423 17.34 -13.65 -8.76
CA ASN A 423 17.62 -13.68 -10.19
C ASN A 423 17.69 -12.27 -10.80
N LEU A 424 17.85 -11.24 -9.96
CA LEU A 424 18.09 -9.89 -10.47
C LEU A 424 19.56 -9.79 -10.88
N GLN A 425 19.88 -10.24 -12.10
CA GLN A 425 21.16 -9.93 -12.73
C GLN A 425 21.36 -8.42 -12.69
N ASP A 426 22.53 -8.00 -12.28
CA ASP A 426 22.98 -6.61 -12.46
C ASP A 426 22.74 -6.23 -13.91
N VAL A 427 21.70 -5.45 -14.15
CA VAL A 427 21.38 -4.99 -15.48
C VAL A 427 22.45 -4.00 -15.85
N GLU A 428 23.51 -4.48 -16.51
CA GLU A 428 24.45 -3.59 -17.18
C GLU A 428 23.65 -2.62 -18.04
N LEU A 429 23.76 -1.35 -17.71
CA LEU A 429 23.27 -0.28 -18.55
C LEU A 429 24.21 -0.21 -19.76
N SER A 430 24.01 -1.08 -20.76
CA SER A 430 24.70 -0.90 -22.03
C SER A 430 24.37 0.53 -22.50
N ASP A 431 25.39 1.27 -22.87
CA ASP A 431 25.30 2.61 -23.42
C ASP A 431 24.68 2.54 -24.84
N GLY A 432 23.41 2.11 -24.94
CA GLY A 432 22.62 2.22 -26.14
C GLY A 432 22.46 3.70 -26.47
N GLU A 433 22.77 4.05 -27.69
CA GLU A 433 22.81 5.38 -28.28
C GLU A 433 21.80 6.35 -27.66
N ALA A 434 22.30 7.46 -27.14
CA ALA A 434 21.50 8.58 -26.68
C ALA A 434 20.72 9.12 -27.87
N ASP A 435 19.41 8.92 -27.90
CA ASP A 435 18.53 9.56 -28.88
C ASP A 435 18.77 11.08 -28.80
N ALA A 436 19.15 11.68 -29.92
CA ALA A 436 19.59 13.08 -30.06
C ALA A 436 18.47 14.12 -29.78
N GLU A 437 17.29 13.69 -29.36
CA GLU A 437 16.11 14.54 -29.15
C GLU A 437 15.79 14.87 -27.69
N ASP A 438 16.52 14.31 -26.71
CA ASP A 438 16.35 14.69 -25.29
C ASP A 438 17.14 15.99 -25.04
N TYR A 439 16.45 17.12 -25.06
CA TYR A 439 17.03 18.43 -24.71
C TYR A 439 17.61 18.37 -23.30
N ASP A 440 18.93 18.63 -23.18
CA ASP A 440 19.60 18.83 -21.90
C ASP A 440 19.02 20.09 -21.23
N VAL A 441 18.25 19.90 -20.19
CA VAL A 441 17.79 20.97 -19.32
C VAL A 441 18.54 20.79 -18.00
N GLU A 442 19.70 21.46 -17.88
CA GLU A 442 20.28 21.71 -16.55
C GLU A 442 19.29 22.61 -15.79
N TYR A 443 18.74 22.09 -14.74
CA TYR A 443 17.92 22.89 -13.81
C TYR A 443 18.84 23.40 -12.70
N ASP A 444 19.12 24.68 -12.72
CA ASP A 444 19.85 25.38 -11.64
C ASP A 444 18.86 25.68 -10.51
N PHE A 445 18.87 24.83 -9.48
CA PHE A 445 18.03 25.00 -8.29
C PHE A 445 18.48 26.17 -7.41
N GLU A 446 19.70 26.70 -7.57
CA GLU A 446 20.24 27.75 -6.72
C GLU A 446 19.78 29.17 -7.06
N ASN A 447 19.20 29.39 -8.23
CA ASN A 447 18.85 30.73 -8.72
C ASN A 447 17.34 31.04 -8.81
N TYR A 448 16.44 30.22 -8.24
CA TYR A 448 15.02 30.54 -8.21
C TYR A 448 14.66 31.39 -7.01
N VAL A 449 14.44 32.71 -7.22
CA VAL A 449 13.83 33.61 -6.24
C VAL A 449 12.32 33.61 -6.44
N PRO A 450 11.49 33.24 -5.42
CA PRO A 450 10.03 33.32 -5.53
C PRO A 450 9.57 34.74 -5.86
N SER A 451 8.61 34.90 -6.75
CA SER A 451 8.04 36.19 -7.17
C SER A 451 7.35 37.00 -6.04
N SER A 452 7.28 36.47 -4.83
CA SER A 452 6.79 37.18 -3.64
C SER A 452 7.81 38.12 -2.98
N ALA A 453 9.06 38.21 -3.48
CA ALA A 453 10.10 39.10 -2.96
C ALA A 453 10.15 40.47 -3.69
N VAL A 454 9.28 40.72 -4.67
CA VAL A 454 9.15 42.06 -5.29
C VAL A 454 7.89 42.71 -4.71
N GLY A 455 8.03 43.23 -3.51
CA GLY A 455 7.03 44.06 -2.84
C GLY A 455 7.19 45.51 -3.23
N THR A 456 6.06 46.18 -3.24
CA THR A 456 5.58 47.56 -3.34
C THR A 456 5.25 48.03 -4.71
#